data_0635ea7c4469257982d5ef35c722abd4
#
_entry.id   0635ea7c4469257982d5ef35c722abd4
#
_cell.length_a   1.000
_cell.length_b   1.000
_cell.length_c   1.000
_cell.angle_alpha   90.00
_cell.angle_beta   90.00
_cell.angle_gamma   90.00
#
_symmetry.space_group_name_H-M   'P 1'
#
loop_
_entity.id
_entity.type
_entity.pdbx_description
1 polymer ?
#
loop_
_entity_poly.entity_id
_entity_poly.type
_entity_poly.pdbx_seq_one_letter_code
_entity_poly.pdbx_strand_id
1 'polypeptide(L)'
;MSTSTSPARRLRCWLLRGLWLALAIVAAMTLWNSPWAAAPRMLWSLARMPAATALPVPVEGVRPRQIADTFGAPRGRDRSHAGIDIFARRGTPVRSATIGVIADVREGGLGGRQVWVIGPARERYYYAHLEDWAEGLARGQIVQPGDLLGHVGDSGNAKGTPPHLHWGIYGAAGARDPLPLLR
;
A
#
# COMPACT_ATOMS: atom_id res chain seq x y z
N MET A 1 46.90 -40.84 -15.65
CA MET A 1 47.32 -39.55 -16.24
C MET A 1 46.76 -38.43 -15.36
N SER A 2 47.61 -37.85 -14.50
CA SER A 2 47.21 -36.76 -13.61
C SER A 2 47.46 -35.44 -14.32
N THR A 3 46.39 -34.72 -14.71
CA THR A 3 46.50 -33.41 -15.36
C THR A 3 46.71 -32.32 -14.29
N SER A 4 47.97 -32.10 -13.95
CA SER A 4 48.34 -30.98 -13.04
C SER A 4 48.11 -29.66 -13.79
N THR A 5 47.06 -28.94 -13.37
CA THR A 5 46.80 -27.58 -13.87
C THR A 5 47.89 -26.62 -13.38
N SER A 6 48.57 -25.90 -14.28
CA SER A 6 49.69 -25.00 -13.95
C SER A 6 49.19 -23.86 -12.99
N PRO A 7 50.05 -23.41 -12.06
CA PRO A 7 49.67 -22.35 -11.10
C PRO A 7 49.19 -21.04 -11.79
N ALA A 8 49.77 -20.71 -12.94
CA ALA A 8 49.35 -19.55 -13.75
C ALA A 8 47.91 -19.67 -14.27
N ARG A 9 47.49 -20.89 -14.65
CA ARG A 9 46.10 -21.13 -15.11
C ARG A 9 45.12 -21.02 -13.96
N ARG A 10 45.47 -21.50 -12.77
CA ARG A 10 44.65 -21.34 -11.55
C ARG A 10 44.51 -19.87 -11.18
N LEU A 11 45.59 -19.08 -11.18
CA LEU A 11 45.57 -17.65 -10.86
C LEU A 11 44.69 -16.88 -11.85
N ARG A 12 44.79 -17.13 -13.15
CA ARG A 12 43.91 -16.52 -14.17
C ARG A 12 42.44 -16.84 -13.92
N CYS A 13 42.09 -18.07 -13.57
CA CYS A 13 40.73 -18.46 -13.26
C CYS A 13 40.19 -17.72 -12.01
N TRP A 14 41.03 -17.55 -10.98
CA TRP A 14 40.63 -16.79 -9.77
C TRP A 14 40.45 -15.31 -10.08
N LEU A 15 41.32 -14.69 -10.86
CA LEU A 15 41.18 -13.28 -11.27
C LEU A 15 39.94 -13.06 -12.11
N LEU A 16 39.67 -13.94 -13.09
CA LEU A 16 38.45 -13.85 -13.90
C LEU A 16 37.16 -14.02 -13.05
N ARG A 17 37.15 -14.97 -12.12
CA ARG A 17 36.02 -15.15 -11.18
C ARG A 17 35.82 -13.93 -10.31
N GLY A 18 36.89 -13.32 -9.78
CA GLY A 18 36.85 -12.10 -9.02
C GLY A 18 36.30 -10.92 -9.82
N LEU A 19 36.73 -10.77 -11.08
CA LEU A 19 36.22 -9.76 -11.99
C LEU A 19 34.73 -9.93 -12.28
N TRP A 20 34.30 -11.16 -12.59
CA TRP A 20 32.86 -11.45 -12.81
C TRP A 20 32.00 -11.18 -11.57
N LEU A 21 32.50 -11.53 -10.39
CA LEU A 21 31.83 -11.23 -9.13
C LEU A 21 31.71 -9.71 -8.89
N ALA A 22 32.79 -8.97 -9.13
CA ALA A 22 32.78 -7.52 -9.01
C ALA A 22 31.78 -6.87 -9.98
N LEU A 23 31.79 -7.29 -11.24
CA LEU A 23 30.82 -6.82 -12.25
C LEU A 23 29.38 -7.16 -11.86
N ALA A 24 29.13 -8.35 -11.36
CA ALA A 24 27.80 -8.75 -10.88
C ALA A 24 27.32 -7.91 -9.69
N ILE A 25 28.21 -7.59 -8.74
CA ILE A 25 27.90 -6.71 -7.61
C ILE A 25 27.57 -5.30 -8.11
N VAL A 26 28.37 -4.73 -9.00
CA VAL A 26 28.12 -3.41 -9.58
C VAL A 26 26.79 -3.40 -10.32
N ALA A 27 26.50 -4.40 -11.13
CA ALA A 27 25.21 -4.52 -11.84
C ALA A 27 24.03 -4.64 -10.86
N ALA A 28 24.17 -5.43 -9.79
CA ALA A 28 23.15 -5.56 -8.77
C ALA A 28 22.92 -4.23 -8.01
N MET A 29 23.97 -3.50 -7.69
CA MET A 29 23.88 -2.18 -7.04
C MET A 29 23.22 -1.15 -7.96
N THR A 30 23.56 -1.12 -9.25
CA THR A 30 22.94 -0.20 -10.23
C THR A 30 21.45 -0.52 -10.42
N LEU A 31 21.09 -1.79 -10.54
CA LEU A 31 19.69 -2.22 -10.61
C LEU A 31 18.94 -1.86 -9.34
N TRP A 32 19.52 -2.14 -8.17
CA TRP A 32 18.90 -1.80 -6.88
C TRP A 32 18.68 -0.30 -6.71
N ASN A 33 19.58 0.55 -7.20
CA ASN A 33 19.44 2.01 -7.11
C ASN A 33 18.64 2.62 -8.27
N SER A 34 18.15 1.81 -9.21
CA SER A 34 17.34 2.28 -10.32
C SER A 34 15.94 2.69 -9.87
N PRO A 35 15.24 3.58 -10.63
CA PRO A 35 13.84 3.92 -10.38
C PRO A 35 12.91 2.70 -10.36
N TRP A 36 13.19 1.68 -11.18
CA TRP A 36 12.42 0.42 -11.24
C TRP A 36 12.40 -0.37 -9.93
N ALA A 37 13.45 -0.24 -9.12
CA ALA A 37 13.53 -0.88 -7.83
C ALA A 37 12.93 -0.03 -6.68
N ALA A 38 12.41 1.15 -6.93
CA ALA A 38 11.88 2.04 -5.89
C ALA A 38 10.72 1.40 -5.11
N ALA A 39 9.71 0.87 -5.81
CA ALA A 39 8.58 0.19 -5.17
C ALA A 39 8.99 -1.10 -4.44
N PRO A 40 9.79 -2.02 -5.02
CA PRO A 40 10.34 -3.17 -4.28
C PRO A 40 11.12 -2.79 -3.03
N ARG A 41 12.00 -1.78 -3.10
CA ARG A 41 12.75 -1.29 -1.92
C ARG A 41 11.81 -0.76 -0.85
N MET A 42 10.79 0.02 -1.24
CA MET A 42 9.79 0.54 -0.32
C MET A 42 9.02 -0.61 0.35
N LEU A 43 8.53 -1.58 -0.41
CA LEU A 43 7.81 -2.75 0.12
C LEU A 43 8.68 -3.55 1.11
N TRP A 44 9.97 -3.71 0.82
CA TRP A 44 10.91 -4.36 1.72
C TRP A 44 11.13 -3.57 3.02
N SER A 45 11.21 -2.23 2.94
CA SER A 45 11.29 -1.34 4.09
C SER A 45 10.02 -1.41 4.95
N LEU A 46 8.84 -1.26 4.31
CA LEU A 46 7.53 -1.32 4.96
C LEU A 46 7.30 -2.65 5.71
N ALA A 47 7.81 -3.76 5.15
CA ALA A 47 7.71 -5.07 5.78
C ALA A 47 8.47 -5.18 7.12
N ARG A 48 9.43 -4.29 7.38
CA ARG A 48 10.23 -4.23 8.61
C ARG A 48 9.75 -3.16 9.59
N MET A 49 8.89 -2.26 9.14
CA MET A 49 8.27 -1.27 10.02
C MET A 49 7.23 -1.93 10.91
N PRO A 50 7.07 -1.48 12.16
CA PRO A 50 5.93 -1.90 12.98
C PRO A 50 4.61 -1.41 12.38
N ALA A 51 3.51 -2.06 12.72
CA ALA A 51 2.18 -1.58 12.38
C ALA A 51 1.95 -0.17 12.95
N ALA A 52 1.19 0.65 12.20
CA ALA A 52 0.90 2.01 12.63
C ALA A 52 0.08 2.01 13.93
N THR A 53 0.48 2.88 14.86
CA THR A 53 -0.23 3.10 16.15
C THR A 53 -1.02 4.38 16.17
N ALA A 54 -0.79 5.28 15.21
CA ALA A 54 -1.54 6.53 15.04
C ALA A 54 -1.57 6.87 13.54
N LEU A 55 -2.72 7.33 13.06
CA LEU A 55 -2.97 7.65 11.65
C LEU A 55 -3.79 8.93 11.54
N PRO A 56 -3.56 9.78 10.54
CA PRO A 56 -4.44 10.88 10.23
C PRO A 56 -5.77 10.36 9.67
N VAL A 57 -6.83 11.14 9.84
CA VAL A 57 -8.13 10.87 9.19
C VAL A 57 -7.95 11.00 7.67
N PRO A 58 -8.32 9.97 6.88
CA PRO A 58 -8.07 9.99 5.43
C PRO A 58 -9.04 10.88 4.64
N VAL A 59 -10.05 11.46 5.26
CA VAL A 59 -11.01 12.39 4.62
C VAL A 59 -10.75 13.80 5.11
N GLU A 60 -10.48 14.71 4.17
CA GLU A 60 -10.15 16.09 4.49
C GLU A 60 -11.27 16.79 5.26
N GLY A 61 -10.92 17.55 6.31
CA GLY A 61 -11.84 18.32 7.14
C GLY A 61 -12.68 17.52 8.13
N VAL A 62 -12.61 16.18 8.11
CA VAL A 62 -13.29 15.33 9.10
C VAL A 62 -12.38 15.11 10.32
N ARG A 63 -12.95 15.26 11.52
CA ARG A 63 -12.25 15.03 12.79
C ARG A 63 -12.60 13.65 13.36
N PRO A 64 -11.71 12.97 14.11
CA PRO A 64 -11.98 11.64 14.68
C PRO A 64 -13.32 11.55 15.44
N ARG A 65 -13.66 12.56 16.23
CA ARG A 65 -14.92 12.61 17.01
C ARG A 65 -16.22 12.68 16.18
N GLN A 66 -16.11 12.91 14.88
CA GLN A 66 -17.25 12.96 13.95
C GLN A 66 -17.49 11.62 13.26
N ILE A 67 -16.60 10.64 13.48
CA ILE A 67 -16.65 9.32 12.85
C ILE A 67 -17.35 8.38 13.81
N ALA A 68 -18.46 7.80 13.35
CA ALA A 68 -19.18 6.78 14.09
C ALA A 68 -18.39 5.47 14.10
N ASP A 69 -18.44 4.75 15.22
CA ASP A 69 -17.93 3.40 15.30
C ASP A 69 -18.87 2.46 14.53
N THR A 70 -18.40 2.05 13.36
CA THR A 70 -19.14 1.13 12.48
C THR A 70 -18.38 -0.16 12.24
N PHE A 71 -17.20 -0.33 12.86
CA PHE A 71 -16.40 -1.55 12.72
C PHE A 71 -17.15 -2.74 13.33
N GLY A 72 -17.15 -3.88 12.65
CA GLY A 72 -17.86 -5.09 13.12
C GLY A 72 -19.38 -5.05 12.98
N ALA A 73 -19.98 -3.92 12.60
CA ALA A 73 -21.43 -3.82 12.41
C ALA A 73 -21.94 -4.86 11.38
N PRO A 74 -23.15 -5.44 11.58
CA PRO A 74 -23.72 -6.39 10.63
C PRO A 74 -23.87 -5.81 9.23
N ARG A 75 -23.47 -6.56 8.21
CA ARG A 75 -23.63 -6.22 6.78
C ARG A 75 -24.39 -7.35 6.06
N GLY A 76 -25.70 -7.30 6.10
CA GLY A 76 -26.57 -8.39 5.65
C GLY A 76 -26.60 -9.55 6.65
N ARG A 77 -26.76 -10.79 6.15
CA ARG A 77 -26.91 -11.99 7.02
C ARG A 77 -25.59 -12.58 7.51
N ASP A 78 -24.54 -12.52 6.66
CA ASP A 78 -23.35 -13.37 6.83
C ASP A 78 -22.03 -12.59 6.86
N ARG A 79 -22.05 -11.27 6.93
CA ARG A 79 -20.84 -10.44 6.92
C ARG A 79 -20.84 -9.41 8.04
N SER A 80 -19.67 -9.13 8.57
CA SER A 80 -19.41 -7.98 9.44
C SER A 80 -18.66 -6.90 8.66
N HIS A 81 -18.78 -5.66 9.11
CA HIS A 81 -18.13 -4.50 8.54
C HIS A 81 -16.63 -4.53 8.86
N ALA A 82 -15.80 -4.75 7.87
CA ALA A 82 -14.34 -4.92 8.01
C ALA A 82 -13.58 -3.59 7.86
N GLY A 83 -14.18 -2.48 8.29
CA GLY A 83 -13.65 -1.13 8.23
C GLY A 83 -14.58 -0.16 8.93
N ILE A 84 -14.41 1.13 8.69
CA ILE A 84 -15.29 2.20 9.15
C ILE A 84 -15.79 3.02 7.96
N ASP A 85 -17.00 3.61 8.11
CA ASP A 85 -17.57 4.50 7.12
C ASP A 85 -17.41 5.95 7.58
N ILE A 86 -16.68 6.75 6.80
CA ILE A 86 -16.40 8.15 7.08
C ILE A 86 -17.27 9.02 6.16
N PHE A 87 -18.35 9.55 6.69
CA PHE A 87 -19.31 10.38 5.93
C PHE A 87 -18.75 11.77 5.67
N ALA A 88 -18.83 12.21 4.42
CA ALA A 88 -18.46 13.54 3.99
C ALA A 88 -19.20 13.91 2.69
N ARG A 89 -19.13 15.17 2.29
CA ARG A 89 -19.71 15.62 1.03
C ARG A 89 -19.05 14.90 -0.15
N ARG A 90 -19.84 14.56 -1.18
CA ARG A 90 -19.30 14.10 -2.46
C ARG A 90 -18.22 15.05 -2.96
N GLY A 91 -17.12 14.53 -3.47
CA GLY A 91 -16.01 15.33 -3.93
C GLY A 91 -15.04 15.82 -2.85
N THR A 92 -15.26 15.47 -1.57
CA THR A 92 -14.28 15.76 -0.51
C THR A 92 -13.00 14.95 -0.76
N PRO A 93 -11.79 15.57 -0.67
CA PRO A 93 -10.54 14.86 -0.90
C PRO A 93 -10.33 13.68 0.05
N VAL A 94 -9.91 12.55 -0.52
CA VAL A 94 -9.47 11.34 0.19
C VAL A 94 -7.96 11.23 0.05
N ARG A 95 -7.28 11.19 1.17
CA ARG A 95 -5.81 11.20 1.23
C ARG A 95 -5.26 9.91 1.84
N SER A 96 -4.05 9.55 1.46
CA SER A 96 -3.37 8.42 2.09
C SER A 96 -3.16 8.70 3.58
N ALA A 97 -3.60 7.77 4.43
CA ALA A 97 -3.36 7.85 5.88
C ALA A 97 -1.96 7.35 6.27
N THR A 98 -1.22 6.74 5.35
CA THR A 98 0.07 6.10 5.65
C THR A 98 1.06 6.27 4.50
N ILE A 99 2.34 6.14 4.82
CA ILE A 99 3.35 5.87 3.80
C ILE A 99 3.09 4.48 3.22
N GLY A 100 3.20 4.34 1.90
CA GLY A 100 2.96 3.04 1.29
C GLY A 100 3.24 2.97 -0.20
N VAL A 101 2.88 1.83 -0.77
CA VAL A 101 2.92 1.58 -2.22
C VAL A 101 1.50 1.26 -2.68
N ILE A 102 1.03 1.93 -3.71
CA ILE A 102 -0.25 1.60 -4.35
C ILE A 102 -0.20 0.17 -4.87
N ALA A 103 -1.00 -0.69 -4.27
CA ALA A 103 -1.09 -2.10 -4.67
C ALA A 103 -2.09 -2.31 -5.79
N ASP A 104 -3.18 -1.54 -5.79
CA ASP A 104 -4.23 -1.66 -6.79
C ASP A 104 -5.06 -0.37 -6.88
N VAL A 105 -5.49 -0.04 -8.09
CA VAL A 105 -6.46 1.01 -8.42
C VAL A 105 -7.44 0.41 -9.39
N ARG A 106 -8.70 0.23 -8.97
CA ARG A 106 -9.67 -0.46 -9.82
C ARG A 106 -11.11 -0.04 -9.53
N GLU A 107 -11.98 -0.31 -10.48
CA GLU A 107 -13.43 -0.24 -10.30
C GLU A 107 -14.03 -1.65 -10.35
N GLY A 108 -14.96 -1.93 -9.44
CA GLY A 108 -15.70 -3.18 -9.42
C GLY A 108 -15.97 -3.74 -8.03
N GLY A 109 -16.77 -4.80 -7.99
CA GLY A 109 -17.19 -5.44 -6.74
C GLY A 109 -17.99 -4.52 -5.81
N LEU A 110 -18.00 -4.84 -4.53
CA LEU A 110 -18.73 -4.08 -3.53
C LEU A 110 -18.16 -2.67 -3.32
N GLY A 111 -16.85 -2.51 -3.42
CA GLY A 111 -16.18 -1.24 -3.16
C GLY A 111 -16.32 -0.19 -4.26
N GLY A 112 -16.81 -0.56 -5.45
CA GLY A 112 -16.86 0.36 -6.59
C GLY A 112 -15.48 0.85 -7.00
N ARG A 113 -15.28 2.16 -7.10
CA ARG A 113 -13.94 2.76 -7.30
C ARG A 113 -13.16 2.70 -6.00
N GLN A 114 -12.01 2.06 -6.06
CA GLN A 114 -11.25 1.71 -4.87
C GLN A 114 -9.75 1.80 -5.10
N VAL A 115 -9.02 2.07 -4.01
CA VAL A 115 -7.56 2.10 -3.94
C VAL A 115 -7.10 1.21 -2.81
N TRP A 116 -6.06 0.43 -3.07
CA TRP A 116 -5.37 -0.37 -2.07
C TRP A 116 -3.94 0.13 -1.90
N VAL A 117 -3.51 0.36 -0.67
CA VAL A 117 -2.15 0.77 -0.33
C VAL A 117 -1.54 -0.29 0.56
N ILE A 118 -0.32 -0.76 0.26
CA ILE A 118 0.48 -1.57 1.17
C ILE A 118 1.32 -0.62 2.00
N GLY A 119 1.11 -0.62 3.32
CA GLY A 119 1.81 0.20 4.28
C GLY A 119 2.71 -0.60 5.23
N PRO A 120 3.08 -0.01 6.40
CA PRO A 120 3.89 -0.63 7.43
C PRO A 120 3.36 -2.00 7.87
N ALA A 121 4.25 -2.90 8.31
CA ALA A 121 3.94 -4.28 8.70
C ALA A 121 3.23 -5.09 7.59
N ARG A 122 3.32 -4.68 6.35
CA ARG A 122 2.57 -5.23 5.20
C ARG A 122 1.05 -5.13 5.37
N GLU A 123 0.54 -4.26 6.24
CA GLU A 123 -0.89 -3.98 6.34
C GLU A 123 -1.39 -3.37 5.02
N ARG A 124 -2.59 -3.75 4.62
CA ARG A 124 -3.27 -3.21 3.44
C ARG A 124 -4.33 -2.23 3.88
N TYR A 125 -4.23 -1.02 3.39
CA TYR A 125 -5.17 0.07 3.62
C TYR A 125 -6.11 0.17 2.43
N TYR A 126 -7.39 0.09 2.68
CA TYR A 126 -8.46 0.03 1.69
C TYR A 126 -9.29 1.29 1.71
N TYR A 127 -9.42 1.92 0.56
CA TYR A 127 -10.18 3.13 0.33
C TYR A 127 -11.22 2.85 -0.75
N ALA A 128 -12.52 2.86 -0.41
CA ALA A 128 -13.58 2.46 -1.33
C ALA A 128 -14.73 3.48 -1.40
N HIS A 129 -15.65 3.26 -2.34
CA HIS A 129 -16.78 4.11 -2.68
C HIS A 129 -16.36 5.48 -3.22
N LEU A 130 -15.17 5.57 -3.81
CA LEU A 130 -14.66 6.82 -4.36
C LEU A 130 -15.51 7.31 -5.53
N GLU A 131 -15.59 8.64 -5.69
CA GLU A 131 -16.18 9.27 -6.87
C GLU A 131 -15.26 9.15 -8.08
N ASP A 132 -13.97 9.36 -7.85
CA ASP A 132 -12.91 9.30 -8.83
C ASP A 132 -11.57 8.92 -8.17
N TRP A 133 -10.52 8.88 -8.95
CA TRP A 133 -9.14 8.74 -8.50
C TRP A 133 -8.35 10.02 -8.79
N ALA A 134 -7.31 10.27 -7.99
CA ALA A 134 -6.35 11.33 -8.28
C ALA A 134 -5.72 11.11 -9.66
N GLU A 135 -5.49 12.19 -10.38
CA GLU A 135 -4.86 12.15 -11.70
C GLU A 135 -3.50 11.46 -11.63
N GLY A 136 -3.26 10.53 -12.56
CA GLY A 136 -2.00 9.78 -12.63
C GLY A 136 -1.79 8.76 -11.52
N LEU A 137 -2.76 8.51 -10.64
CA LEU A 137 -2.63 7.48 -9.60
C LEU A 137 -2.51 6.09 -10.24
N ALA A 138 -1.42 5.39 -9.94
CA ALA A 138 -1.12 4.12 -10.57
C ALA A 138 -0.52 3.10 -9.59
N ARG A 139 -0.72 1.82 -9.90
CA ARG A 139 -0.07 0.71 -9.20
C ARG A 139 1.46 0.85 -9.20
N GLY A 140 2.08 0.59 -8.05
CA GLY A 140 3.52 0.71 -7.85
C GLY A 140 3.98 2.10 -7.43
N GLN A 141 3.11 3.12 -7.50
CA GLN A 141 3.41 4.46 -7.01
C GLN A 141 3.61 4.44 -5.50
N ILE A 142 4.64 5.16 -5.04
CA ILE A 142 4.88 5.39 -3.60
C ILE A 142 4.07 6.61 -3.19
N VAL A 143 3.36 6.49 -2.07
CA VAL A 143 2.56 7.57 -1.48
C VAL A 143 3.01 7.87 -0.06
N GLN A 144 2.85 9.12 0.36
CA GLN A 144 3.08 9.61 1.70
C GLN A 144 1.74 9.90 2.40
N PRO A 145 1.70 9.97 3.74
CA PRO A 145 0.53 10.52 4.43
C PRO A 145 0.18 11.90 3.88
N GLY A 146 -1.10 12.09 3.51
CA GLY A 146 -1.59 13.34 2.92
C GLY A 146 -1.64 13.37 1.40
N ASP A 147 -1.00 12.45 0.68
CA ASP A 147 -1.10 12.37 -0.77
C ASP A 147 -2.54 12.07 -1.22
N LEU A 148 -3.02 12.77 -2.24
CA LEU A 148 -4.37 12.61 -2.78
C LEU A 148 -4.51 11.23 -3.44
N LEU A 149 -5.55 10.50 -3.06
CA LEU A 149 -5.91 9.21 -3.68
C LEU A 149 -7.15 9.32 -4.58
N GLY A 150 -8.05 10.27 -4.31
CA GLY A 150 -9.31 10.48 -5.00
C GLY A 150 -10.27 11.31 -4.15
N HIS A 151 -11.56 11.17 -4.40
CA HIS A 151 -12.59 11.94 -3.73
C HIS A 151 -13.72 11.05 -3.22
N VAL A 152 -14.37 11.48 -2.13
CA VAL A 152 -15.52 10.78 -1.54
C VAL A 152 -16.67 10.70 -2.54
N GLY A 153 -17.23 9.51 -2.69
CA GLY A 153 -18.38 9.23 -3.55
C GLY A 153 -19.38 8.27 -2.90
N ASP A 154 -20.05 7.50 -3.75
CA ASP A 154 -20.99 6.45 -3.38
C ASP A 154 -20.93 5.27 -4.38
N SER A 155 -19.80 5.06 -5.03
CA SER A 155 -19.67 4.00 -6.04
C SER A 155 -19.79 2.59 -5.44
N GLY A 156 -20.03 1.61 -6.30
CA GLY A 156 -20.22 0.22 -5.87
C GLY A 156 -21.57 0.00 -5.16
N ASN A 157 -21.57 -0.76 -4.08
CA ASN A 157 -22.79 -1.06 -3.31
C ASN A 157 -23.25 0.10 -2.40
N ALA A 158 -22.48 1.19 -2.32
CA ALA A 158 -22.89 2.43 -1.65
C ALA A 158 -23.78 3.32 -2.53
N LYS A 159 -24.02 2.95 -3.79
CA LYS A 159 -24.81 3.76 -4.72
C LYS A 159 -26.19 4.09 -4.18
N GLY A 160 -26.49 5.39 -4.13
CA GLY A 160 -27.75 5.91 -3.60
C GLY A 160 -27.81 6.04 -2.08
N THR A 161 -26.74 5.75 -1.36
CA THR A 161 -26.60 6.07 0.06
C THR A 161 -25.91 7.43 0.24
N PRO A 162 -25.92 8.03 1.44
CA PRO A 162 -25.13 9.23 1.70
C PRO A 162 -23.65 8.98 1.37
N PRO A 163 -22.98 9.93 0.65
CA PRO A 163 -21.60 9.76 0.26
C PRO A 163 -20.67 9.55 1.47
N HIS A 164 -19.78 8.60 1.36
CA HIS A 164 -18.83 8.25 2.42
C HIS A 164 -17.60 7.53 1.83
N LEU A 165 -16.51 7.59 2.57
CA LEU A 165 -15.37 6.70 2.36
C LEU A 165 -15.57 5.45 3.22
N HIS A 166 -15.61 4.26 2.63
CA HIS A 166 -15.35 3.05 3.39
C HIS A 166 -13.83 2.87 3.51
N TRP A 167 -13.33 2.85 4.74
CA TRP A 167 -11.90 2.74 5.03
C TRP A 167 -11.59 1.54 5.91
N GLY A 168 -10.75 0.63 5.44
CA GLY A 168 -10.37 -0.60 6.13
C GLY A 168 -8.87 -0.79 6.23
N ILE A 169 -8.41 -1.47 7.28
CA ILE A 169 -7.03 -1.88 7.48
C ILE A 169 -7.00 -3.40 7.67
N TYR A 170 -6.16 -4.08 6.89
CA TYR A 170 -6.09 -5.55 6.87
C TYR A 170 -4.66 -6.00 7.12
N GLY A 171 -4.43 -6.64 8.25
CA GLY A 171 -3.17 -7.27 8.61
C GLY A 171 -3.19 -8.78 8.41
N ALA A 172 -2.17 -9.46 8.91
CA ALA A 172 -2.05 -10.93 8.84
C ALA A 172 -3.19 -11.66 9.59
N ALA A 173 -3.74 -11.06 10.65
CA ALA A 173 -4.85 -11.61 11.44
C ALA A 173 -6.24 -11.25 10.87
N GLY A 174 -6.32 -10.56 9.73
CA GLY A 174 -7.57 -10.09 9.14
C GLY A 174 -7.80 -8.59 9.30
N ALA A 175 -9.07 -8.17 9.30
CA ALA A 175 -9.45 -6.76 9.45
C ALA A 175 -9.11 -6.26 10.86
N ARG A 176 -8.56 -5.06 10.93
CA ARG A 176 -8.21 -4.34 12.14
C ARG A 176 -9.08 -3.09 12.26
N ASP A 177 -9.62 -2.83 13.45
CA ASP A 177 -10.40 -1.61 13.69
C ASP A 177 -9.52 -0.36 13.49
N PRO A 178 -9.88 0.51 12.54
CA PRO A 178 -9.11 1.72 12.27
C PRO A 178 -9.41 2.85 13.27
N LEU A 179 -10.59 2.87 13.91
CA LEU A 179 -11.07 4.01 14.69
C LEU A 179 -10.14 4.40 15.85
N PRO A 180 -9.60 3.45 16.66
CA PRO A 180 -8.69 3.78 17.76
C PRO A 180 -7.35 4.38 17.31
N LEU A 181 -7.01 4.28 16.03
CA LEU A 181 -5.74 4.78 15.47
C LEU A 181 -5.82 6.24 15.03
N LEU A 182 -7.03 6.77 14.85
CA LEU A 182 -7.22 8.10 14.29
C LEU A 182 -6.87 9.21 15.29
N ARG A 183 -6.10 10.23 14.80
CA ARG A 183 -5.63 11.39 15.56
C ARG A 183 -5.97 12.69 14.82
#